data_2db2154f6ed7e32c939c49b9553aa15a
#
_entry.id   2db2154f6ed7e32c939c49b9553aa15a
#
_cell.length_a   1.000
_cell.length_b   1.000
_cell.length_c   1.000
_cell.angle_alpha   90.00
_cell.angle_beta   90.00
_cell.angle_gamma   90.00
#
_symmetry.space_group_name_H-M   'P 1'
#
loop_
_entity.id
_entity.type
_entity.pdbx_description
1 polymer ?
#
loop_
_entity_poly.entity_id
_entity_poly.type
_entity_poly.pdbx_seq_one_letter_code
_entity_poly.pdbx_strand_id
1 'polypeptide(L)'
;RDLPAVPYADGRGLRKPDFEGAKFVCSPPIRSEADKAALWGGIKAGEVDIISTDHCSFNFKRQKELGRGNFSKIPNGLPGIEHRPMLLWTEGVNTGKLSAEEFCRLLSTEPAKPSACTRARASLSRARTRTLWSGTRRRRCA
;
A
#
# COMPACT_ATOMS: atom_id res chain seq x y z
N ARG A 1 4.11 -8.72 -10.25
CA ARG A 1 3.21 -9.22 -9.19
C ARG A 1 2.92 -8.08 -8.24
N ASP A 2 1.65 -7.74 -8.08
CA ASP A 2 1.20 -6.64 -7.22
C ASP A 2 0.92 -7.18 -5.81
N LEU A 3 1.42 -6.47 -4.79
CA LEU A 3 1.07 -6.74 -3.40
C LEU A 3 0.27 -5.56 -2.83
N PRO A 4 -0.93 -5.78 -2.29
CA PRO A 4 -1.59 -4.78 -1.47
C PRO A 4 -0.75 -4.51 -0.21
N ALA A 5 -0.87 -3.31 0.37
CA ALA A 5 -0.02 -2.80 1.44
C ALA A 5 -0.16 -3.54 2.80
N VAL A 6 -0.03 -4.87 2.77
CA VAL A 6 -0.15 -5.75 3.94
C VAL A 6 1.14 -5.88 4.79
N PRO A 7 2.35 -5.43 4.36
CA PRO A 7 3.56 -5.62 5.17
C PRO A 7 3.60 -4.84 6.49
N TYR A 8 2.59 -4.02 6.79
CA TYR A 8 2.59 -3.10 7.95
C TYR A 8 1.67 -3.53 9.08
N ALA A 9 0.73 -4.42 8.85
CA ALA A 9 -0.22 -4.87 9.85
C ALA A 9 -0.03 -6.35 10.19
N ASP A 10 -0.33 -6.70 11.43
CA ASP A 10 -0.44 -8.09 11.88
C ASP A 10 -1.89 -8.41 12.30
N GLY A 11 -2.21 -9.69 12.34
CA GLY A 11 -3.56 -10.15 12.66
C GLY A 11 -4.05 -9.85 14.09
N ARG A 12 -3.22 -9.26 14.96
CA ARG A 12 -3.61 -8.91 16.34
C ARG A 12 -4.74 -7.88 16.37
N GLY A 13 -4.78 -7.00 15.37
CA GLY A 13 -5.84 -6.02 15.24
C GLY A 13 -7.25 -6.64 15.14
N LEU A 14 -7.38 -7.81 14.52
CA LEU A 14 -8.64 -8.53 14.37
C LEU A 14 -9.21 -9.06 15.70
N ARG A 15 -8.38 -9.23 16.73
CA ARG A 15 -8.76 -9.76 18.04
C ARG A 15 -9.14 -8.70 19.05
N LYS A 16 -9.25 -7.43 18.64
CA LYS A 16 -9.63 -6.34 19.53
C LYS A 16 -11.07 -6.53 20.03
N PRO A 17 -11.32 -6.25 21.34
CA PRO A 17 -12.66 -6.37 21.93
C PRO A 17 -13.65 -5.37 21.34
N ASP A 18 -14.90 -5.45 21.77
CA ASP A 18 -15.97 -4.48 21.48
C ASP A 18 -16.23 -4.19 20.01
N PHE A 19 -16.05 -5.22 19.16
CA PHE A 19 -16.19 -5.10 17.72
C PHE A 19 -15.11 -4.25 17.02
N GLU A 20 -14.14 -3.74 17.75
CA GLU A 20 -13.03 -2.95 17.20
C GLU A 20 -12.21 -3.72 16.14
N GLY A 21 -12.20 -5.05 16.23
CA GLY A 21 -11.58 -5.92 15.21
C GLY A 21 -12.16 -5.74 13.81
N ALA A 22 -13.39 -5.28 13.68
CA ALA A 22 -14.03 -5.02 12.39
C ALA A 22 -13.30 -3.94 11.57
N LYS A 23 -12.57 -3.04 12.21
CA LYS A 23 -11.73 -2.02 11.54
C LYS A 23 -10.66 -2.64 10.65
N PHE A 24 -10.21 -3.86 10.98
CA PHE A 24 -9.11 -4.57 10.32
C PHE A 24 -9.59 -5.64 9.33
N VAL A 25 -10.90 -5.75 9.11
CA VAL A 25 -11.46 -6.72 8.16
C VAL A 25 -11.19 -6.27 6.73
N CYS A 26 -10.47 -7.10 5.99
CA CYS A 26 -10.13 -6.90 4.58
C CYS A 26 -9.97 -8.24 3.87
N SER A 27 -9.93 -8.21 2.55
CA SER A 27 -9.71 -9.39 1.71
C SER A 27 -8.62 -9.05 0.66
N PRO A 28 -7.53 -9.83 0.59
CA PRO A 28 -7.16 -10.94 1.49
C PRO A 28 -6.94 -10.49 2.93
N PRO A 29 -7.14 -11.39 3.92
CA PRO A 29 -7.03 -11.02 5.34
C PRO A 29 -5.58 -10.72 5.73
N ILE A 30 -5.44 -9.85 6.75
CA ILE A 30 -4.15 -9.58 7.38
C ILE A 30 -3.59 -10.88 7.98
N ARG A 31 -2.33 -11.15 7.72
CA ARG A 31 -1.63 -12.39 8.08
C ARG A 31 -0.78 -12.23 9.33
N SER A 32 0.04 -13.27 9.62
CA SER A 32 0.94 -13.32 10.76
C SER A 32 2.21 -12.48 10.57
N GLU A 33 2.97 -12.27 11.65
CA GLU A 33 4.31 -11.65 11.57
C GLU A 33 5.28 -12.45 10.71
N ALA A 34 5.16 -13.79 10.70
CA ALA A 34 5.98 -14.64 9.84
C ALA A 34 5.70 -14.39 8.35
N ASP A 35 4.43 -14.26 7.97
CA ASP A 35 4.04 -13.92 6.60
C ASP A 35 4.52 -12.52 6.22
N LYS A 36 4.45 -11.58 7.14
CA LYS A 36 4.99 -10.22 6.95
C LYS A 36 6.50 -10.25 6.69
N ALA A 37 7.24 -11.04 7.46
CA ALA A 37 8.68 -11.22 7.25
C ALA A 37 8.99 -11.87 5.89
N ALA A 38 8.20 -12.87 5.49
CA ALA A 38 8.31 -13.50 4.17
C ALA A 38 8.04 -12.51 3.02
N LEU A 39 7.04 -11.63 3.17
CA LEU A 39 6.77 -10.57 2.19
C LEU A 39 7.95 -9.60 2.04
N TRP A 40 8.57 -9.18 3.14
CA TRP A 40 9.78 -8.36 3.08
C TRP A 40 10.95 -9.11 2.42
N GLY A 41 11.07 -10.41 2.66
CA GLY A 41 12.02 -11.28 1.98
C GLY A 41 11.81 -11.32 0.47
N GLY A 42 10.58 -11.51 0.02
CA GLY A 42 10.20 -11.52 -1.39
C GLY A 42 10.42 -10.17 -2.10
N ILE A 43 10.17 -9.05 -1.39
CA ILE A 43 10.50 -7.72 -1.90
C ILE A 43 12.00 -7.58 -2.13
N LYS A 44 12.81 -8.00 -1.16
CA LYS A 44 14.28 -7.95 -1.24
C LYS A 44 14.84 -8.90 -2.31
N ALA A 45 14.22 -10.05 -2.49
CA ALA A 45 14.58 -11.01 -3.56
C ALA A 45 14.18 -10.56 -4.96
N GLY A 46 13.43 -9.46 -5.09
CA GLY A 46 12.93 -8.98 -6.38
C GLY A 46 11.77 -9.80 -6.95
N GLU A 47 11.10 -10.60 -6.12
CA GLU A 47 9.91 -11.37 -6.52
C GLU A 47 8.65 -10.51 -6.59
N VAL A 48 8.71 -9.30 -6.01
CA VAL A 48 7.65 -8.30 -5.98
C VAL A 48 8.07 -7.11 -6.81
N ASP A 49 7.29 -6.81 -7.84
CA ASP A 49 7.56 -5.71 -8.76
C ASP A 49 6.91 -4.41 -8.31
N ILE A 50 5.70 -4.47 -7.76
CA ILE A 50 4.87 -3.30 -7.45
C ILE A 50 4.27 -3.45 -6.07
N ILE A 51 4.25 -2.37 -5.31
CA ILE A 51 3.50 -2.27 -4.05
C ILE A 51 2.33 -1.31 -4.26
N SER A 52 1.12 -1.86 -4.25
CA SER A 52 -0.14 -1.13 -4.37
C SER A 52 -0.83 -0.99 -3.01
N THR A 53 -2.01 -0.37 -2.96
CA THR A 53 -2.76 -0.19 -1.70
C THR A 53 -4.03 -1.00 -1.63
N ASP A 54 -4.62 -1.31 -2.78
CA ASP A 54 -6.00 -1.79 -2.84
C ASP A 54 -6.93 -0.95 -1.93
N HIS A 55 -6.82 0.38 -2.07
CA HIS A 55 -7.48 1.32 -1.18
C HIS A 55 -9.00 1.18 -1.27
N CYS A 56 -9.60 0.68 -0.20
CA CYS A 56 -11.03 0.54 -0.06
C CYS A 56 -11.44 0.91 1.36
N SER A 57 -11.63 2.20 1.60
CA SER A 57 -11.88 2.73 2.94
C SER A 57 -13.36 2.68 3.33
N PHE A 58 -13.62 2.29 4.56
CA PHE A 58 -14.95 2.30 5.16
C PHE A 58 -14.92 2.98 6.51
N ASN A 59 -15.93 3.80 6.80
CA ASN A 59 -16.12 4.35 8.12
C ASN A 59 -16.51 3.25 9.10
N PHE A 60 -15.98 3.30 10.32
CA PHE A 60 -16.37 2.35 11.36
C PHE A 60 -17.85 2.50 11.69
N LYS A 61 -18.23 3.73 12.11
CA LYS A 61 -19.64 4.07 12.33
C LYS A 61 -20.43 3.99 11.03
N ARG A 62 -21.59 3.37 11.06
CA ARG A 62 -22.56 3.20 9.96
C ARG A 62 -22.16 2.15 8.90
N GLN A 63 -20.86 1.93 8.61
CA GLN A 63 -20.47 1.00 7.56
C GLN A 63 -19.92 -0.32 8.15
N LYS A 64 -18.79 -0.31 8.85
CA LYS A 64 -18.26 -1.54 9.46
C LYS A 64 -19.22 -2.10 10.53
N GLU A 65 -19.92 -1.26 11.27
CA GLU A 65 -20.90 -1.65 12.28
C GLU A 65 -22.11 -2.42 11.73
N LEU A 66 -22.40 -2.39 10.44
CA LEU A 66 -23.42 -3.25 9.82
C LEU A 66 -23.17 -4.73 10.06
N GLY A 67 -21.96 -5.10 10.37
CA GLY A 67 -21.57 -6.46 10.72
C GLY A 67 -21.79 -6.86 12.17
N ARG A 68 -22.31 -5.99 13.04
CA ARG A 68 -22.66 -6.38 14.42
C ARG A 68 -23.72 -7.48 14.39
N GLY A 69 -23.38 -8.62 15.01
CA GLY A 69 -24.23 -9.82 15.01
C GLY A 69 -24.20 -10.66 13.73
N ASN A 70 -23.61 -10.15 12.64
CA ASN A 70 -23.42 -10.93 11.41
C ASN A 70 -22.14 -10.46 10.68
N PHE A 71 -21.03 -11.16 10.87
CA PHE A 71 -19.73 -10.80 10.33
C PHE A 71 -19.69 -10.69 8.79
N SER A 72 -20.57 -11.43 8.08
CA SER A 72 -20.63 -11.37 6.61
C SER A 72 -21.06 -10.00 6.07
N LYS A 73 -21.65 -9.17 6.92
CA LYS A 73 -22.03 -7.80 6.58
C LYS A 73 -20.96 -6.75 6.85
N ILE A 74 -19.80 -7.15 7.37
CA ILE A 74 -18.67 -6.23 7.54
C ILE A 74 -18.07 -5.94 6.16
N PRO A 75 -18.08 -4.70 5.66
CA PRO A 75 -17.43 -4.38 4.41
C PRO A 75 -15.92 -4.65 4.48
N ASN A 76 -15.40 -5.37 3.48
CA ASN A 76 -14.00 -5.71 3.39
C ASN A 76 -13.19 -4.56 2.77
N GLY A 77 -12.21 -4.04 3.48
CA GLY A 77 -11.31 -3.03 2.94
C GLY A 77 -10.60 -2.22 4.00
N LEU A 78 -9.44 -1.69 3.62
CA LEU A 78 -8.59 -0.84 4.44
C LEU A 78 -8.17 0.42 3.66
N PRO A 79 -8.00 1.57 4.33
CA PRO A 79 -7.37 2.72 3.72
C PRO A 79 -5.85 2.48 3.57
N GLY A 80 -5.25 3.04 2.52
CA GLY A 80 -3.82 2.85 2.29
C GLY A 80 -3.14 3.92 1.42
N ILE A 81 -3.88 4.63 0.57
CA ILE A 81 -3.31 5.57 -0.41
C ILE A 81 -2.41 6.61 0.25
N GLU A 82 -2.87 7.26 1.31
CA GLU A 82 -2.14 8.33 1.99
C GLU A 82 -0.88 7.80 2.69
N HIS A 83 -1.01 6.63 3.32
CA HIS A 83 0.03 6.13 4.22
C HIS A 83 1.07 5.23 3.55
N ARG A 84 0.79 4.69 2.37
CA ARG A 84 1.69 3.74 1.68
C ARG A 84 3.13 4.25 1.52
N PRO A 85 3.39 5.43 0.95
CA PRO A 85 4.76 5.89 0.78
C PRO A 85 5.46 6.12 2.12
N MET A 86 4.76 6.70 3.09
CA MET A 86 5.30 7.00 4.41
C MET A 86 5.65 5.71 5.17
N LEU A 87 4.74 4.73 5.19
CA LEU A 87 4.98 3.45 5.85
C LEU A 87 6.10 2.67 5.18
N LEU A 88 6.14 2.64 3.85
CA LEU A 88 7.20 1.97 3.11
C LEU A 88 8.57 2.62 3.34
N TRP A 89 8.61 3.94 3.47
CA TRP A 89 9.83 4.66 3.83
C TRP A 89 10.26 4.33 5.26
N THR A 90 9.35 4.41 6.21
CA THR A 90 9.64 4.20 7.64
C THR A 90 10.07 2.76 7.92
N GLU A 91 9.30 1.79 7.43
CA GLU A 91 9.53 0.36 7.71
C GLU A 91 10.50 -0.30 6.73
N GLY A 92 10.71 0.30 5.58
CA GLY A 92 11.61 -0.21 4.56
C GLY A 92 12.95 0.51 4.56
N VAL A 93 12.97 1.80 4.21
CA VAL A 93 14.20 2.55 4.01
C VAL A 93 14.89 2.86 5.34
N ASN A 94 14.16 3.41 6.31
CA ASN A 94 14.76 3.77 7.62
C ASN A 94 15.27 2.55 8.40
N THR A 95 14.72 1.37 8.15
CA THR A 95 15.19 0.12 8.79
C THR A 95 16.24 -0.63 7.98
N GLY A 96 16.64 -0.09 6.82
CA GLY A 96 17.64 -0.71 5.95
C GLY A 96 17.18 -1.95 5.19
N LYS A 97 15.89 -2.21 5.13
CA LYS A 97 15.31 -3.31 4.34
C LYS A 97 15.26 -2.99 2.85
N LEU A 98 15.15 -1.69 2.50
CA LEU A 98 15.13 -1.17 1.13
C LEU A 98 16.12 -0.02 0.99
N SER A 99 16.70 0.13 -0.20
CA SER A 99 17.33 1.37 -0.60
C SER A 99 16.31 2.40 -1.05
N ALA A 100 16.71 3.68 -1.13
CA ALA A 100 15.84 4.73 -1.69
C ALA A 100 15.52 4.48 -3.17
N GLU A 101 16.44 3.86 -3.91
CA GLU A 101 16.23 3.50 -5.31
C GLU A 101 15.21 2.38 -5.45
N GLU A 102 15.26 1.35 -4.60
CA GLU A 102 14.26 0.27 -4.56
C GLU A 102 12.88 0.82 -4.19
N PHE A 103 12.81 1.74 -3.24
CA PHE A 103 11.57 2.43 -2.88
C PHE A 103 10.97 3.15 -4.11
N CYS A 104 11.78 3.92 -4.84
CA CYS A 104 11.35 4.61 -6.06
C CYS A 104 10.95 3.61 -7.16
N ARG A 105 11.70 2.52 -7.31
CA ARG A 105 11.41 1.46 -8.27
C ARG A 105 10.02 0.86 -8.01
N LEU A 106 9.74 0.43 -6.79
CA LEU A 106 8.50 -0.26 -6.41
C LEU A 106 7.25 0.63 -6.50
N LEU A 107 7.39 1.94 -6.27
CA LEU A 107 6.25 2.88 -6.23
C LEU A 107 6.06 3.69 -7.51
N SER A 108 7.05 3.76 -8.38
CA SER A 108 7.02 4.62 -9.56
C SER A 108 7.45 3.91 -10.84
N THR A 109 8.68 3.44 -10.91
CA THR A 109 9.26 2.90 -12.16
C THR A 109 8.55 1.63 -12.62
N GLU A 110 8.36 0.67 -11.72
CA GLU A 110 7.69 -0.59 -12.09
C GLU A 110 6.19 -0.40 -12.38
N PRO A 111 5.42 0.34 -11.56
CA PRO A 111 4.03 0.64 -11.91
C PRO A 111 3.84 1.36 -13.24
N ALA A 112 4.81 2.17 -13.66
CA ALA A 112 4.72 2.91 -14.92
C ALA A 112 4.87 2.01 -16.16
N LYS A 113 5.54 0.86 -16.05
CA LYS A 113 5.76 -0.04 -17.19
C LYS A 113 4.46 -0.62 -17.78
N PRO A 114 3.60 -1.28 -16.99
CA PRO A 114 2.35 -1.84 -17.51
C PRO A 114 1.35 -0.74 -17.93
N SER A 115 1.41 0.45 -17.32
CA SER A 115 0.52 1.56 -17.69
C SER A 115 0.98 2.37 -18.89
N ALA A 116 2.04 1.94 -19.59
CA ALA A 116 2.66 2.66 -20.71
C ALA A 116 3.12 4.11 -20.39
N CYS A 117 3.16 4.47 -19.11
CA CYS A 117 3.58 5.79 -18.64
C CYS A 117 5.11 5.99 -18.55
N THR A 118 5.89 4.95 -18.79
CA THR A 118 7.36 4.96 -18.57
C THR A 118 8.06 6.06 -19.37
N ARG A 119 7.62 6.29 -20.62
CA ARG A 119 8.22 7.34 -21.47
C ARG A 119 7.90 8.75 -20.98
N ALA A 120 6.71 8.95 -20.39
CA ALA A 120 6.25 10.27 -20.04
C ALA A 120 6.64 10.71 -18.62
N ARG A 121 6.63 9.80 -17.63
CA ARG A 121 6.60 10.21 -16.22
C ARG A 121 7.61 9.54 -15.29
N ALA A 122 8.10 8.35 -15.62
CA ALA A 122 8.95 7.56 -14.71
C ALA A 122 10.45 7.76 -14.92
N SER A 123 10.88 8.79 -15.64
CA SER A 123 12.30 9.05 -15.91
C SER A 123 12.61 10.55 -15.93
N LEU A 124 13.79 10.90 -15.41
CA LEU A 124 14.34 12.24 -15.40
C LEU A 124 15.16 12.58 -16.66
N SER A 125 15.10 11.78 -17.73
CA SER A 125 15.85 12.07 -18.96
C SER A 125 15.36 13.35 -19.62
N ARG A 126 16.26 14.06 -20.29
CA ARG A 126 15.96 15.37 -20.94
C ARG A 126 14.80 15.32 -21.96
N ALA A 127 14.60 14.18 -22.59
CA ALA A 127 13.58 14.00 -23.63
C ALA A 127 12.20 13.58 -23.11
N ARG A 128 11.99 13.54 -21.79
CA ARG A 128 10.76 13.03 -21.19
C ARG A 128 10.05 14.08 -20.37
N THR A 129 8.72 14.05 -20.40
CA THR A 129 7.88 14.90 -19.54
C THR A 129 8.20 14.60 -18.08
N ARG A 130 8.58 15.62 -17.34
CA ARG A 130 8.89 15.51 -15.92
C ARG A 130 7.72 16.01 -15.09
N THR A 131 7.17 15.16 -14.27
CA THR A 131 6.29 15.56 -13.18
C THR A 131 7.11 15.47 -11.89
N LEU A 132 7.76 16.56 -11.52
CA LEU A 132 8.41 16.68 -10.22
C LEU A 132 7.39 17.22 -9.24
N TRP A 133 7.24 16.54 -8.11
CA TRP A 133 6.50 17.08 -7.00
C TRP A 133 7.35 18.18 -6.36
N SER A 134 7.11 19.42 -6.76
CA SER A 134 7.53 20.58 -5.99
C SER A 134 6.33 20.97 -5.13
N GLY A 135 6.49 21.09 -3.84
CA GLY A 135 5.43 21.37 -2.87
C GLY A 135 4.66 22.69 -3.08
N THR A 136 4.68 23.24 -4.28
CA THR A 136 3.99 24.45 -4.71
C THR A 136 3.33 24.23 -6.07
N ARG A 137 2.01 24.12 -6.03
CA ARG A 137 1.01 24.14 -7.12
C ARG A 137 0.67 22.84 -7.81
N ARG A 138 -0.63 22.53 -7.63
CA ARG A 138 -1.40 21.60 -8.44
C ARG A 138 -1.37 22.03 -9.91
N ARG A 139 -0.86 21.18 -10.79
CA ARG A 139 -1.28 21.19 -12.20
C ARG A 139 -2.13 19.94 -12.42
N ARG A 140 -3.34 20.16 -12.93
CA ARG A 140 -4.25 19.09 -13.35
C ARG A 140 -3.61 18.36 -14.53
N CYS A 141 -3.69 17.03 -14.51
CA CYS A 141 -3.47 16.25 -15.73
C CYS A 141 -4.66 16.51 -16.66
N ALA A 142 -4.41 16.98 -17.85
CA ALA A 142 -5.33 16.90 -18.96
C ALA A 142 -5.15 15.54 -19.62
#